data_f601fa66c05648f0de052b7d9f9f751c
#
_entry.id   f601fa66c05648f0de052b7d9f9f751c
#
_cell.length_a   1.000
_cell.length_b   1.000
_cell.length_c   1.000
_cell.angle_alpha   90.00
_cell.angle_beta   90.00
_cell.angle_gamma   90.00
#
_symmetry.space_group_name_H-M   'P 1'
#
loop_
_entity.id
_entity.type
_entity.pdbx_description
1 polymer ?
#
loop_
_entity_poly.entity_id
_entity_poly.type
_entity_poly.pdbx_seq_one_letter_code
_entity_poly.pdbx_strand_id
1 'polypeptide(L)'
;MIVRRMLSDRTIQGLLSAALLASFVGCSTPSIESQKILEEANNSQIDFLLGPEDVLDIVVWKNDDLSQKAVVVRPDGKISMPLIGEVMASGRTANQLASQIAGRLKEYKQNPAVTVTVKEVNSYYVYVLGEVTKSGKYQLKSHTTVLQAVAIANGFTIYAAKNKMQVIRQVQGEDGKSREFRIPVRYDDLISGKGEIGNFALKTGDVLVVP
;
A
#
# COMPACT_ATOMS: atom_id res chain seq x y z
N MET A 1 65.58 -62.24 -5.91
CA MET A 1 64.99 -62.60 -7.21
C MET A 1 64.22 -61.39 -7.69
N ILE A 2 64.88 -60.51 -8.44
CA ILE A 2 64.66 -60.36 -9.89
C ILE A 2 63.24 -59.78 -10.11
N VAL A 3 62.92 -58.59 -10.67
CA VAL A 3 63.58 -57.79 -11.67
C VAL A 3 62.65 -56.53 -11.78
N ARG A 4 63.15 -55.32 -11.64
CA ARG A 4 63.27 -54.33 -12.73
C ARG A 4 62.02 -54.19 -13.64
N ARG A 5 61.46 -52.99 -13.79
CA ARG A 5 61.93 -51.88 -14.66
C ARG A 5 60.85 -50.76 -14.59
N MET A 6 61.20 -49.56 -14.32
CA MET A 6 61.74 -48.55 -15.24
C MET A 6 60.69 -47.93 -16.19
N LEU A 7 60.67 -46.62 -16.03
CA LEU A 7 60.49 -45.62 -17.07
C LEU A 7 59.02 -45.34 -17.46
N SER A 8 58.59 -44.18 -17.69
CA SER A 8 59.26 -42.96 -18.19
C SER A 8 58.24 -41.83 -18.07
N ASP A 9 58.68 -40.78 -17.53
CA ASP A 9 58.82 -39.49 -18.18
C ASP A 9 57.66 -38.85 -18.92
N ARG A 10 57.50 -37.61 -18.54
CA ARG A 10 57.17 -36.44 -19.36
C ARG A 10 55.75 -36.33 -19.84
N THR A 11 55.13 -35.33 -19.39
CA THR A 11 55.09 -34.00 -20.00
C THR A 11 54.27 -33.09 -19.06
N ILE A 12 54.86 -32.14 -18.42
CA ILE A 12 55.09 -30.78 -18.91
C ILE A 12 53.80 -30.10 -19.34
N GLN A 13 53.50 -29.12 -18.51
CA GLN A 13 53.01 -27.83 -18.93
C GLN A 13 51.66 -27.73 -19.65
N GLY A 14 50.75 -27.17 -18.94
CA GLY A 14 49.57 -26.55 -19.48
C GLY A 14 49.00 -25.60 -18.45
N LEU A 15 49.76 -24.56 -18.09
CA LEU A 15 49.25 -23.35 -17.49
C LEU A 15 48.24 -22.75 -18.46
N LEU A 16 46.99 -22.89 -18.22
CA LEU A 16 45.95 -22.05 -18.81
C LEU A 16 45.16 -21.43 -17.66
N SER A 17 45.61 -20.25 -17.32
CA SER A 17 44.86 -19.26 -16.58
C SER A 17 43.55 -18.95 -17.29
N ALA A 18 42.51 -19.66 -16.96
CA ALA A 18 41.15 -19.23 -17.25
C ALA A 18 40.73 -18.25 -16.14
N ALA A 19 41.05 -16.98 -16.34
CA ALA A 19 40.46 -15.89 -15.60
C ALA A 19 38.96 -15.88 -15.90
N LEU A 20 38.18 -16.55 -15.05
CA LEU A 20 36.73 -16.50 -15.07
C LEU A 20 36.33 -15.13 -14.56
N LEU A 21 36.14 -14.19 -15.47
CA LEU A 21 35.43 -12.93 -15.24
C LEU A 21 34.02 -13.27 -14.80
N ALA A 22 33.83 -13.43 -13.51
CA ALA A 22 32.51 -13.45 -12.89
C ALA A 22 31.92 -12.05 -13.06
N SER A 23 31.17 -11.85 -14.13
CA SER A 23 30.27 -10.73 -14.30
C SER A 23 29.24 -10.81 -13.18
N PHE A 24 29.44 -10.05 -12.11
CA PHE A 24 28.41 -9.77 -11.14
C PHE A 24 27.29 -9.01 -11.86
N VAL A 25 26.33 -9.74 -12.40
CA VAL A 25 25.00 -9.20 -12.68
C VAL A 25 24.40 -8.89 -11.32
N GLY A 26 24.51 -7.65 -10.91
CA GLY A 26 23.86 -7.12 -9.73
C GLY A 26 22.34 -7.18 -9.94
N CYS A 27 21.72 -8.33 -9.66
CA CYS A 27 20.30 -8.36 -9.35
C CYS A 27 20.14 -7.56 -8.07
N SER A 28 19.62 -6.33 -8.17
CA SER A 28 19.09 -5.61 -7.03
C SER A 28 17.85 -6.36 -6.55
N THR A 29 18.06 -7.32 -5.65
CA THR A 29 16.96 -7.94 -4.90
C THR A 29 16.25 -6.82 -4.12
N PRO A 30 14.91 -6.71 -4.23
CA PRO A 30 14.16 -5.78 -3.39
C PRO A 30 14.49 -6.05 -1.93
N SER A 31 14.65 -5.01 -1.15
CA SER A 31 14.96 -5.15 0.27
C SER A 31 13.87 -5.99 0.94
N ILE A 32 14.24 -6.80 1.94
CA ILE A 32 13.30 -7.64 2.72
C ILE A 32 12.12 -6.80 3.23
N GLU A 33 12.35 -5.53 3.49
CA GLU A 33 11.36 -4.57 3.95
C GLU A 33 10.33 -4.21 2.86
N SER A 34 10.75 -4.11 1.59
CA SER A 34 9.83 -3.90 0.46
C SER A 34 8.99 -5.14 0.17
N GLN A 35 9.52 -6.35 0.34
CA GLN A 35 8.76 -7.61 0.21
C GLN A 35 7.68 -7.72 1.28
N LYS A 36 7.99 -7.38 2.53
CA LYS A 36 7.04 -7.40 3.63
C LYS A 36 5.88 -6.41 3.43
N ILE A 37 6.17 -5.21 2.93
CA ILE A 37 5.14 -4.20 2.59
C ILE A 37 4.23 -4.71 1.46
N LEU A 38 4.77 -5.48 0.53
CA LEU A 38 4.02 -6.04 -0.59
C LEU A 38 3.17 -7.25 -0.18
N GLU A 39 3.67 -8.12 0.70
CA GLU A 39 2.89 -9.21 1.28
C GLU A 39 1.72 -8.67 2.11
N GLU A 40 1.94 -7.63 2.90
CA GLU A 40 0.86 -6.94 3.61
C GLU A 40 -0.15 -6.29 2.66
N ALA A 41 0.29 -5.76 1.52
CA ALA A 41 -0.60 -5.18 0.52
C ALA A 41 -1.42 -6.24 -0.24
N ASN A 42 -0.88 -7.45 -0.40
CA ASN A 42 -1.56 -8.54 -1.13
C ASN A 42 -2.45 -9.42 -0.23
N ASN A 43 -2.15 -9.52 1.05
CA ASN A 43 -2.76 -10.50 1.94
C ASN A 43 -3.88 -9.95 2.83
N SER A 44 -4.15 -8.66 2.76
CA SER A 44 -5.22 -8.06 3.54
C SER A 44 -6.51 -7.95 2.71
N GLN A 45 -7.56 -8.64 3.13
CA GLN A 45 -8.88 -8.04 3.07
C GLN A 45 -8.76 -6.72 3.84
N ILE A 46 -8.34 -5.66 3.12
CA ILE A 46 -8.11 -4.37 3.76
C ILE A 46 -9.48 -3.81 4.04
N ASP A 47 -9.94 -3.99 5.27
CA ASP A 47 -11.11 -3.26 5.76
C ASP A 47 -10.87 -1.77 5.54
N PHE A 48 -11.86 -1.09 4.99
CA PHE A 48 -11.79 0.36 4.81
C PHE A 48 -11.64 1.02 6.19
N LEU A 49 -10.55 1.75 6.36
CA LEU A 49 -10.31 2.56 7.56
C LEU A 49 -10.79 3.99 7.31
N LEU A 50 -11.63 4.47 8.19
CA LEU A 50 -12.10 5.83 8.19
C LEU A 50 -10.93 6.82 8.28
N GLY A 51 -11.04 7.91 7.55
CA GLY A 51 -10.05 8.99 7.57
C GLY A 51 -10.69 10.37 7.63
N PRO A 52 -9.88 11.42 7.73
CA PRO A 52 -10.35 12.80 7.69
C PRO A 52 -11.15 13.08 6.40
N GLU A 53 -12.16 13.93 6.50
CA GLU A 53 -13.07 14.34 5.42
C GLU A 53 -14.10 13.28 4.99
N ASP A 54 -14.02 12.02 5.49
CA ASP A 54 -15.08 11.04 5.24
C ASP A 54 -16.41 11.51 5.84
N VAL A 55 -17.49 11.20 5.13
CA VAL A 55 -18.86 11.55 5.58
C VAL A 55 -19.56 10.29 6.04
N LEU A 56 -20.07 10.34 7.27
CA LEU A 56 -20.68 9.21 7.96
C LEU A 56 -22.15 9.50 8.28
N ASP A 57 -23.00 8.48 8.16
CA ASP A 57 -24.31 8.47 8.80
C ASP A 57 -24.25 7.54 10.02
N ILE A 58 -24.64 8.06 11.18
CA ILE A 58 -24.62 7.36 12.47
C ILE A 58 -26.05 7.24 12.95
N VAL A 59 -26.54 6.02 13.06
CA VAL A 59 -27.91 5.73 13.51
C VAL A 59 -27.85 5.01 14.84
N VAL A 60 -28.50 5.58 15.83
CA VAL A 60 -28.73 4.97 17.14
C VAL A 60 -30.17 4.48 17.16
N TRP A 61 -30.38 3.15 17.14
CA TRP A 61 -31.69 2.54 17.02
C TRP A 61 -32.66 3.03 18.10
N LYS A 62 -33.85 3.45 17.69
CA LYS A 62 -34.90 4.05 18.56
C LYS A 62 -34.49 5.29 19.34
N ASN A 63 -33.42 6.00 18.89
CA ASN A 63 -32.99 7.26 19.51
C ASN A 63 -32.58 8.24 18.38
N ASP A 64 -33.58 8.86 17.76
CA ASP A 64 -33.38 9.80 16.66
C ASP A 64 -32.64 11.06 17.12
N ASP A 65 -32.80 11.44 18.39
CA ASP A 65 -32.11 12.56 19.05
C ASP A 65 -30.59 12.34 19.18
N LEU A 66 -30.13 11.08 19.15
CA LEU A 66 -28.71 10.71 19.17
C LEU A 66 -28.17 10.32 17.80
N SER A 67 -29.06 10.14 16.83
CA SER A 67 -28.68 9.79 15.45
C SER A 67 -28.24 11.05 14.70
N GLN A 68 -27.18 10.93 13.88
CA GLN A 68 -26.66 12.03 13.10
C GLN A 68 -26.45 11.60 11.66
N LYS A 69 -26.80 12.49 10.73
CA LYS A 69 -26.57 12.30 9.29
C LYS A 69 -25.49 13.25 8.79
N ALA A 70 -24.73 12.78 7.81
CA ALA A 70 -23.68 13.54 7.15
C ALA A 70 -22.64 14.13 8.12
N VAL A 71 -22.22 13.32 9.10
CA VAL A 71 -21.15 13.68 10.02
C VAL A 71 -19.82 13.62 9.31
N VAL A 72 -19.13 14.74 9.21
CA VAL A 72 -17.79 14.80 8.60
C VAL A 72 -16.73 14.46 9.65
N VAL A 73 -15.84 13.55 9.31
CA VAL A 73 -14.65 13.29 10.12
C VAL A 73 -13.72 14.48 10.02
N ARG A 74 -13.44 15.11 11.16
CA ARG A 74 -12.61 16.30 11.25
C ARG A 74 -11.15 16.01 10.85
N PRO A 75 -10.33 17.03 10.53
CA PRO A 75 -8.91 16.86 10.22
C PRO A 75 -8.10 16.20 11.35
N ASP A 76 -8.54 16.34 12.61
CA ASP A 76 -7.94 15.66 13.78
C ASP A 76 -8.40 14.20 13.92
N GLY A 77 -9.16 13.68 12.95
CA GLY A 77 -9.63 12.29 12.91
C GLY A 77 -10.83 12.00 13.82
N LYS A 78 -11.41 13.01 14.45
CA LYS A 78 -12.52 12.83 15.40
C LYS A 78 -13.86 13.21 14.76
N ILE A 79 -14.91 12.69 15.37
CA ILE A 79 -16.31 13.12 15.19
C ILE A 79 -16.89 13.61 16.51
N SER A 80 -17.91 14.45 16.44
CA SER A 80 -18.64 14.91 17.63
C SER A 80 -19.99 14.23 17.70
N MET A 81 -20.33 13.67 18.84
CA MET A 81 -21.60 12.96 19.09
C MET A 81 -22.32 13.55 20.30
N PRO A 82 -23.67 13.61 20.26
CA PRO A 82 -24.46 13.99 21.43
C PRO A 82 -24.13 13.08 22.64
N LEU A 83 -24.23 13.63 23.83
CA LEU A 83 -23.96 13.02 25.12
C LEU A 83 -22.52 12.57 25.38
N ILE A 84 -21.85 11.95 24.41
CA ILE A 84 -20.52 11.32 24.59
C ILE A 84 -19.37 12.18 24.07
N GLY A 85 -19.68 13.33 23.47
CA GLY A 85 -18.67 14.29 23.01
C GLY A 85 -17.83 13.77 21.83
N GLU A 86 -16.53 13.99 21.89
CA GLU A 86 -15.59 13.63 20.81
C GLU A 86 -15.23 12.13 20.83
N VAL A 87 -15.28 11.52 19.64
CA VAL A 87 -14.93 10.12 19.42
C VAL A 87 -13.92 10.03 18.28
N MET A 88 -12.83 9.28 18.46
CA MET A 88 -11.85 9.04 17.40
C MET A 88 -12.45 8.11 16.36
N ALA A 89 -12.55 8.57 15.12
CA ALA A 89 -13.06 7.82 13.98
C ALA A 89 -11.91 7.34 13.06
N SER A 90 -10.92 8.20 12.81
CA SER A 90 -9.80 7.91 11.92
C SER A 90 -9.01 6.67 12.37
N GLY A 91 -8.60 5.84 11.39
CA GLY A 91 -7.87 4.60 11.63
C GLY A 91 -8.74 3.44 12.15
N ARG A 92 -10.05 3.58 12.17
CA ARG A 92 -11.02 2.54 12.58
C ARG A 92 -11.90 2.13 11.42
N THR A 93 -12.42 0.91 11.46
CA THR A 93 -13.51 0.51 10.58
C THR A 93 -14.84 1.09 11.07
N ALA A 94 -15.84 1.16 10.19
CA ALA A 94 -17.19 1.59 10.57
C ALA A 94 -17.75 0.76 11.73
N ASN A 95 -17.50 -0.56 11.74
CA ASN A 95 -17.95 -1.46 12.81
C ASN A 95 -17.23 -1.20 14.14
N GLN A 96 -15.92 -0.92 14.09
CA GLN A 96 -15.15 -0.57 15.30
C GLN A 96 -15.63 0.75 15.89
N LEU A 97 -15.91 1.75 15.04
CA LEU A 97 -16.46 3.03 15.47
C LEU A 97 -17.85 2.85 16.08
N ALA A 98 -18.73 2.08 15.43
CA ALA A 98 -20.07 1.77 15.97
C ALA A 98 -20.00 1.11 17.35
N SER A 99 -19.10 0.14 17.52
CA SER A 99 -18.89 -0.55 18.80
C SER A 99 -18.38 0.40 19.89
N GLN A 100 -17.49 1.31 19.54
CA GLN A 100 -16.97 2.32 20.47
C GLN A 100 -18.04 3.31 20.90
N ILE A 101 -18.86 3.81 19.96
CA ILE A 101 -19.98 4.72 20.26
C ILE A 101 -20.98 4.00 21.16
N ALA A 102 -21.37 2.77 20.81
CA ALA A 102 -22.26 1.97 21.63
C ALA A 102 -21.71 1.75 23.04
N GLY A 103 -20.41 1.45 23.18
CA GLY A 103 -19.76 1.29 24.47
C GLY A 103 -19.88 2.53 25.37
N ARG A 104 -19.64 3.74 24.81
CA ARG A 104 -19.76 5.00 25.56
C ARG A 104 -21.21 5.38 25.87
N LEU A 105 -22.15 5.10 24.96
CA LEU A 105 -23.56 5.37 25.17
C LEU A 105 -24.20 4.50 26.27
N LYS A 106 -23.58 3.39 26.66
CA LYS A 106 -24.08 2.52 27.76
C LYS A 106 -24.23 3.25 29.09
N GLU A 107 -23.47 4.31 29.33
CA GLU A 107 -23.60 5.16 30.53
C GLU A 107 -24.92 5.94 30.56
N TYR A 108 -25.54 6.16 29.41
CA TYR A 108 -26.74 7.00 29.26
C TYR A 108 -27.97 6.21 28.78
N LYS A 109 -27.77 5.09 28.12
CA LYS A 109 -28.85 4.25 27.52
C LYS A 109 -28.60 2.77 27.73
N GLN A 110 -29.66 2.02 28.01
CA GLN A 110 -29.59 0.56 28.10
C GLN A 110 -29.49 -0.05 26.70
N ASN A 111 -28.48 -0.89 26.47
CA ASN A 111 -28.28 -1.66 25.26
C ASN A 111 -28.40 -0.83 23.95
N PRO A 112 -27.63 0.24 23.78
CA PRO A 112 -27.69 1.06 22.55
C PRO A 112 -27.18 0.25 21.36
N ALA A 113 -28.00 0.10 20.32
CA ALA A 113 -27.60 -0.46 19.04
C ALA A 113 -27.20 0.70 18.09
N VAL A 114 -25.94 0.73 17.66
CA VAL A 114 -25.39 1.78 16.82
C VAL A 114 -24.96 1.18 15.49
N THR A 115 -25.33 1.85 14.41
CA THR A 115 -24.87 1.56 13.06
C THR A 115 -24.14 2.78 12.49
N VAL A 116 -22.96 2.56 11.93
CA VAL A 116 -22.19 3.58 11.21
C VAL A 116 -22.12 3.18 9.75
N THR A 117 -22.59 4.06 8.87
CA THR A 117 -22.54 3.87 7.43
C THR A 117 -21.66 4.95 6.81
N VAL A 118 -20.70 4.56 5.97
CA VAL A 118 -19.89 5.51 5.21
C VAL A 118 -20.72 5.97 4.01
N LYS A 119 -21.04 7.25 3.98
CA LYS A 119 -21.81 7.88 2.91
C LYS A 119 -20.91 8.37 1.79
N GLU A 120 -19.80 8.99 2.12
CA GLU A 120 -18.81 9.47 1.17
C GLU A 120 -17.39 9.11 1.65
N VAL A 121 -16.61 8.55 0.75
CA VAL A 121 -15.20 8.22 0.97
C VAL A 121 -14.36 9.35 0.40
N ASN A 122 -13.86 10.25 1.24
CA ASN A 122 -13.05 11.40 0.85
C ASN A 122 -11.59 11.26 1.27
N SER A 123 -11.32 10.40 2.25
CA SER A 123 -9.98 10.16 2.79
C SER A 123 -9.11 9.26 1.92
N TYR A 124 -9.69 8.54 0.95
CA TYR A 124 -8.96 7.61 0.11
C TYR A 124 -8.62 8.24 -1.24
N TYR A 125 -7.36 8.64 -1.42
CA TYR A 125 -6.87 9.29 -2.62
C TYR A 125 -5.42 8.90 -2.94
N VAL A 126 -5.05 9.07 -4.20
CA VAL A 126 -3.66 8.92 -4.68
C VAL A 126 -3.28 10.11 -5.54
N TYR A 127 -1.99 10.35 -5.66
CA TYR A 127 -1.44 11.29 -6.63
C TYR A 127 -0.82 10.53 -7.80
N VAL A 128 -1.09 10.98 -9.02
CA VAL A 128 -0.43 10.47 -10.23
C VAL A 128 0.28 11.62 -10.89
N LEU A 129 1.60 11.51 -11.05
CA LEU A 129 2.48 12.57 -11.54
C LEU A 129 3.36 12.07 -12.69
N GLY A 130 3.80 13.00 -13.54
CA GLY A 130 4.74 12.77 -14.63
C GLY A 130 4.05 12.49 -15.95
N GLU A 131 4.61 11.58 -16.76
CA GLU A 131 4.23 11.31 -18.14
C GLU A 131 2.93 10.46 -18.24
N VAL A 132 1.86 10.98 -17.68
CA VAL A 132 0.48 10.50 -17.84
C VAL A 132 -0.36 11.58 -18.50
N THR A 133 -1.42 11.20 -19.20
CA THR A 133 -2.26 12.15 -19.94
C THR A 133 -2.88 13.22 -19.05
N LYS A 134 -3.26 12.82 -17.82
CA LYS A 134 -3.79 13.76 -16.81
C LYS A 134 -3.10 13.49 -15.48
N SER A 135 -2.16 14.35 -15.10
CA SER A 135 -1.55 14.33 -13.77
C SER A 135 -2.47 15.00 -12.75
N GLY A 136 -2.49 14.49 -11.50
CA GLY A 136 -3.29 15.13 -10.45
C GLY A 136 -3.56 14.25 -9.24
N LYS A 137 -4.38 14.78 -8.32
CA LYS A 137 -4.96 14.04 -7.19
C LYS A 137 -6.21 13.32 -7.66
N TYR A 138 -6.30 12.03 -7.40
CA TYR A 138 -7.45 11.19 -7.72
C TYR A 138 -8.06 10.61 -6.46
N GLN A 139 -9.31 10.93 -6.22
CA GLN A 139 -10.09 10.35 -5.15
C GLN A 139 -10.56 8.95 -5.57
N LEU A 140 -10.36 7.98 -4.72
CA LEU A 140 -10.67 6.58 -4.98
C LEU A 140 -11.83 6.13 -4.08
N LYS A 141 -12.68 5.25 -4.60
CA LYS A 141 -13.83 4.73 -3.85
C LYS A 141 -13.61 3.30 -3.34
N SER A 142 -12.59 2.63 -3.86
CA SER A 142 -12.28 1.25 -3.53
C SER A 142 -10.79 1.00 -3.71
N HIS A 143 -10.34 -0.21 -3.37
CA HIS A 143 -8.97 -0.63 -3.62
C HIS A 143 -8.63 -0.48 -5.10
N THR A 144 -7.71 0.41 -5.38
CA THR A 144 -7.27 0.72 -6.75
C THR A 144 -5.83 0.25 -6.90
N THR A 145 -5.58 -0.53 -7.94
CA THR A 145 -4.24 -1.00 -8.25
C THR A 145 -3.45 0.03 -9.06
N VAL A 146 -2.14 -0.20 -9.21
CA VAL A 146 -1.27 0.70 -10.00
C VAL A 146 -1.77 0.85 -11.43
N LEU A 147 -2.14 -0.24 -12.11
CA LEU A 147 -2.67 -0.17 -13.48
C LEU A 147 -3.99 0.60 -13.55
N GLN A 148 -4.86 0.44 -12.57
CA GLN A 148 -6.11 1.18 -12.50
C GLN A 148 -5.86 2.67 -12.28
N ALA A 149 -4.89 3.05 -11.45
CA ALA A 149 -4.53 4.45 -11.25
C ALA A 149 -4.02 5.10 -12.55
N VAL A 150 -3.18 4.39 -13.31
CA VAL A 150 -2.76 4.85 -14.64
C VAL A 150 -3.95 4.99 -15.59
N ALA A 151 -4.90 4.04 -15.58
CA ALA A 151 -6.10 4.12 -16.41
C ALA A 151 -6.99 5.33 -16.04
N ILE A 152 -7.18 5.61 -14.74
CA ILE A 152 -7.91 6.78 -14.24
C ILE A 152 -7.22 8.09 -14.68
N ALA A 153 -5.86 8.10 -14.77
CA ALA A 153 -5.08 9.22 -15.30
C ALA A 153 -5.10 9.32 -16.85
N ASN A 154 -5.98 8.58 -17.51
CA ASN A 154 -6.14 8.49 -18.98
C ASN A 154 -4.92 7.91 -19.71
N GLY A 155 -4.16 7.03 -19.02
CA GLY A 155 -3.02 6.35 -19.62
C GLY A 155 -1.74 7.19 -19.71
N PHE A 156 -0.76 6.61 -20.37
CA PHE A 156 0.58 7.19 -20.54
C PHE A 156 0.65 8.17 -21.72
N THR A 157 1.54 9.14 -21.63
CA THR A 157 1.96 9.90 -22.82
C THR A 157 2.92 9.08 -23.68
N ILE A 158 3.22 9.59 -24.88
CA ILE A 158 4.19 8.96 -25.80
C ILE A 158 5.63 9.01 -25.28
N TYR A 159 5.91 9.87 -24.32
CA TYR A 159 7.24 10.07 -23.72
C TYR A 159 7.47 9.23 -22.46
N ALA A 160 6.43 8.55 -21.97
CA ALA A 160 6.47 7.84 -20.69
C ALA A 160 7.49 6.70 -20.66
N ALA A 161 8.37 6.71 -19.67
CA ALA A 161 9.27 5.61 -19.37
C ALA A 161 8.55 4.54 -18.51
N LYS A 162 7.60 3.81 -19.10
CA LYS A 162 6.64 2.90 -18.45
C LYS A 162 7.28 1.86 -17.53
N ASN A 163 8.54 1.47 -17.81
CA ASN A 163 9.27 0.47 -17.02
C ASN A 163 10.15 1.09 -15.92
N LYS A 164 10.04 2.40 -15.70
CA LYS A 164 10.76 3.14 -14.64
C LYS A 164 9.83 3.84 -13.67
N MET A 165 8.58 3.43 -13.62
CA MET A 165 7.61 3.98 -12.66
C MET A 165 8.02 3.69 -11.23
N GLN A 166 7.55 4.53 -10.31
CA GLN A 166 7.76 4.36 -8.88
C GLN A 166 6.49 4.74 -8.13
N VAL A 167 6.14 3.95 -7.12
CA VAL A 167 5.16 4.35 -6.11
C VAL A 167 5.92 4.82 -4.88
N ILE A 168 5.70 6.06 -4.51
CA ILE A 168 6.25 6.65 -3.29
C ILE A 168 5.19 6.54 -2.21
N ARG A 169 5.50 5.83 -1.13
CA ARG A 169 4.63 5.60 0.01
C ARG A 169 5.25 6.14 1.27
N GLN A 170 4.50 6.92 2.03
CA GLN A 170 4.89 7.32 3.36
C GLN A 170 4.33 6.34 4.40
N VAL A 171 5.18 5.82 5.25
CA VAL A 171 4.79 4.93 6.34
C VAL A 171 5.24 5.57 7.65
N GLN A 172 4.34 5.67 8.62
CA GLN A 172 4.72 6.07 9.97
C GLN A 172 5.39 4.88 10.68
N GLY A 173 6.64 5.08 11.09
CA GLY A 173 7.36 4.12 11.91
C GLY A 173 6.83 4.10 13.35
N GLU A 174 7.15 3.05 14.09
CA GLU A 174 6.82 2.91 15.51
C GLU A 174 7.44 4.03 16.37
N ASP A 175 8.51 4.65 15.88
CA ASP A 175 9.19 5.80 16.48
C ASP A 175 8.49 7.15 16.21
N GLY A 176 7.31 7.12 15.56
CA GLY A 176 6.54 8.31 15.17
C GLY A 176 7.15 9.09 14.02
N LYS A 177 8.26 8.63 13.41
CA LYS A 177 8.87 9.26 12.25
C LYS A 177 8.25 8.73 10.97
N SER A 178 7.94 9.64 10.05
CA SER A 178 7.51 9.27 8.70
C SER A 178 8.72 8.85 7.88
N ARG A 179 8.64 7.67 7.26
CA ARG A 179 9.66 7.14 6.32
C ARG A 179 9.05 7.05 4.93
N GLU A 180 9.84 7.45 3.94
CA GLU A 180 9.47 7.35 2.54
C GLU A 180 10.02 6.05 1.94
N PHE A 181 9.13 5.25 1.36
CA PHE A 181 9.49 4.04 0.62
C PHE A 181 9.22 4.27 -0.87
N ARG A 182 10.19 3.89 -1.70
CA ARG A 182 10.08 3.93 -3.14
C ARG A 182 9.96 2.51 -3.68
N ILE A 183 8.80 2.18 -4.19
CA ILE A 183 8.50 0.86 -4.75
C ILE A 183 8.66 0.98 -6.27
N PRO A 184 9.70 0.35 -6.86
CA PRO A 184 9.87 0.38 -8.31
C PRO A 184 8.78 -0.45 -8.98
N VAL A 185 8.22 0.07 -10.07
CA VAL A 185 7.14 -0.57 -10.81
C VAL A 185 7.48 -0.59 -12.30
N ARG A 186 7.41 -1.77 -12.90
CA ARG A 186 7.61 -1.96 -14.34
C ARG A 186 6.31 -2.35 -15.00
N TYR A 187 5.93 -1.62 -16.03
CA TYR A 187 4.69 -1.89 -16.75
C TYR A 187 4.63 -3.30 -17.34
N ASP A 188 5.74 -3.76 -17.93
CA ASP A 188 5.81 -5.10 -18.52
C ASP A 188 5.58 -6.21 -17.47
N ASP A 189 6.07 -6.01 -16.26
CA ASP A 189 5.86 -6.96 -15.15
C ASP A 189 4.40 -6.96 -14.70
N LEU A 190 3.77 -5.79 -14.62
CA LEU A 190 2.36 -5.67 -14.26
C LEU A 190 1.42 -6.38 -15.23
N ILE A 191 1.67 -6.25 -16.55
CA ILE A 191 0.80 -6.86 -17.57
C ILE A 191 1.10 -8.33 -17.79
N SER A 192 2.35 -8.78 -17.60
CA SER A 192 2.75 -10.17 -17.79
C SER A 192 2.43 -11.04 -16.56
N GLY A 193 2.22 -10.44 -15.40
CA GLY A 193 2.05 -11.14 -14.13
C GLY A 193 3.30 -11.91 -13.67
N LYS A 194 4.47 -11.62 -14.25
CA LYS A 194 5.73 -12.34 -14.00
C LYS A 194 6.68 -11.60 -13.04
N GLY A 195 6.38 -10.36 -12.68
CA GLY A 195 7.21 -9.56 -11.78
C GLY A 195 7.11 -10.01 -10.33
N GLU A 196 8.19 -9.87 -9.56
CA GLU A 196 8.19 -10.09 -8.10
C GLU A 196 7.20 -9.15 -7.40
N ILE A 197 6.99 -7.97 -7.98
CA ILE A 197 6.05 -6.95 -7.52
C ILE A 197 4.88 -6.95 -8.49
N GLY A 198 3.84 -7.69 -8.18
CA GLY A 198 2.63 -7.74 -8.99
C GLY A 198 1.87 -6.40 -9.01
N ASN A 199 0.68 -6.41 -9.61
CA ASN A 199 -0.21 -5.25 -9.67
C ASN A 199 -0.90 -5.06 -8.30
N PHE A 200 -0.17 -4.47 -7.34
CA PHE A 200 -0.63 -4.29 -5.96
C PHE A 200 -1.59 -3.11 -5.82
N ALA A 201 -2.37 -3.13 -4.73
CA ALA A 201 -3.27 -2.05 -4.37
C ALA A 201 -2.50 -0.84 -3.79
N LEU A 202 -2.86 0.34 -4.27
CA LEU A 202 -2.37 1.60 -3.72
C LEU A 202 -3.04 1.88 -2.38
N LYS A 203 -2.30 2.52 -1.49
CA LYS A 203 -2.82 3.03 -0.21
C LYS A 203 -3.09 4.53 -0.34
N THR A 204 -3.94 5.06 0.56
CA THR A 204 -4.20 6.50 0.58
C THR A 204 -2.90 7.28 0.79
N GLY A 205 -2.74 8.37 0.05
CA GLY A 205 -1.54 9.20 0.08
C GLY A 205 -0.39 8.71 -0.78
N ASP A 206 -0.50 7.54 -1.43
CA ASP A 206 0.52 7.08 -2.38
C ASP A 206 0.68 8.06 -3.55
N VAL A 207 1.92 8.22 -3.99
CA VAL A 207 2.26 9.02 -5.17
C VAL A 207 2.83 8.09 -6.25
N LEU A 208 2.09 7.90 -7.33
CA LEU A 208 2.58 7.20 -8.51
C LEU A 208 3.32 8.20 -9.41
N VAL A 209 4.60 7.98 -9.62
CA VAL A 209 5.45 8.79 -10.50
C VAL A 209 5.76 8.00 -11.76
N VAL A 210 5.45 8.60 -12.92
CA VAL A 210 5.74 8.07 -14.25
C VAL A 210 6.76 8.98 -14.92
N PRO A 211 8.03 8.60 -15.01
CA PRO A 211 9.07 9.41 -15.66
C PRO A 211 8.89 9.52 -17.16
#